data_3199ded3948c016d40014bab012c7aed
#
_entry.id   3199ded3948c016d40014bab012c7aed
#
_cell.length_a   1.000
_cell.length_b   1.000
_cell.length_c   1.000
_cell.angle_alpha   90.00
_cell.angle_beta   90.00
_cell.angle_gamma   90.00
#
_symmetry.space_group_name_H-M   'P 1'
#
loop_
_entity.id
_entity.type
_entity.pdbx_description
1 polymer ?
#
loop_
_entity_poly.entity_id
_entity_poly.type
_entity_poly.pdbx_seq_one_letter_code
_entity_poly.pdbx_strand_id
1 'polypeptide(L)'
;LSDGLSAMQWVEEETGPDGGADHGRRPEADTLLMAGIGGRLAARILEDAAQKLFRMRTVIVQPQSELWLVRRTFKRLGYRIAAEDMVKEDGKFYTAILARNAHMNDSGEADYAASYDTEAPAMPQDLSLSEEVWRDAGERYGYPLIVSRHPVLLEYLEDSVRKNGAAREAILAGAGTHADEHEEGSFENGGLNRIPERSRNRLVQLEREADLAKKLAAWMRTGG
;
A
#
# COMPACT_ATOMS: atom_id res chain seq x y z
N LEU A 1 27.36 10.09 -4.67
CA LEU A 1 26.06 9.42 -4.74
C LEU A 1 25.70 8.98 -3.31
N SER A 2 24.63 9.52 -2.75
CA SER A 2 24.20 9.11 -1.42
C SER A 2 23.32 7.85 -1.50
N ASP A 3 23.49 6.94 -0.55
CA ASP A 3 22.65 5.77 -0.42
C ASP A 3 21.45 6.13 0.48
N GLY A 4 20.35 6.52 -0.15
CA GLY A 4 19.13 6.95 0.55
C GLY A 4 19.34 8.24 1.36
N LEU A 5 18.96 8.22 2.64
CA LEU A 5 19.06 9.35 3.57
C LEU A 5 20.39 9.38 4.36
N SER A 6 21.38 8.57 4.00
CA SER A 6 22.65 8.49 4.73
C SER A 6 23.41 9.82 4.74
N ALA A 7 23.34 10.59 3.65
CA ALA A 7 24.02 11.90 3.53
C ALA A 7 23.30 13.04 4.28
N MET A 8 22.06 12.86 4.70
CA MET A 8 21.34 13.89 5.46
C MET A 8 22.02 14.13 6.80
N GLN A 9 22.28 15.41 7.12
CA GLN A 9 22.98 15.82 8.33
C GLN A 9 22.03 15.89 9.54
N TRP A 10 22.61 15.74 10.72
CA TRP A 10 21.97 16.09 11.98
C TRP A 10 22.36 17.52 12.35
N VAL A 11 21.37 18.34 12.65
CA VAL A 11 21.56 19.70 13.15
C VAL A 11 21.18 19.77 14.63
N GLU A 12 21.90 20.60 15.40
CA GLU A 12 21.55 20.82 16.80
C GLU A 12 20.32 21.73 16.87
N GLU A 13 19.37 21.39 17.72
CA GLU A 13 18.25 22.28 18.02
C GLU A 13 18.77 23.40 18.93
N GLU A 14 18.49 24.65 18.56
CA GLU A 14 18.73 25.78 19.44
C GLU A 14 17.84 25.62 20.68
N THR A 15 18.48 25.47 21.85
CA THR A 15 17.76 25.37 23.11
C THR A 15 17.02 26.68 23.38
N GLY A 16 15.70 26.65 23.43
CA GLY A 16 14.91 27.74 23.94
C GLY A 16 15.30 28.07 25.42
N PRO A 17 14.98 29.28 25.92
CA PRO A 17 15.42 29.76 27.23
C PRO A 17 14.91 28.89 28.41
N ASP A 18 13.99 27.98 28.21
CA ASP A 18 13.37 27.18 29.26
C ASP A 18 14.00 25.80 29.53
N GLY A 19 15.16 25.48 28.94
CA GLY A 19 15.99 24.35 29.37
C GLY A 19 15.34 22.97 29.40
N GLY A 20 14.31 22.75 28.61
CA GLY A 20 13.65 21.44 28.51
C GLY A 20 14.62 20.36 28.02
N ALA A 21 14.69 19.26 28.74
CA ALA A 21 15.75 18.23 28.65
C ALA A 21 15.70 17.31 27.43
N ASP A 22 15.21 17.75 26.29
CA ASP A 22 15.34 17.03 25.03
C ASP A 22 16.35 17.74 24.10
N HIS A 23 17.63 17.64 24.47
CA HIS A 23 18.76 18.14 23.70
C HIS A 23 18.95 17.27 22.46
N GLY A 24 17.99 17.32 21.55
CA GLY A 24 17.96 16.46 20.42
C GLY A 24 18.56 17.10 19.18
N ARG A 25 19.44 16.37 18.53
CA ARG A 25 19.76 16.61 17.12
C ARG A 25 18.53 16.28 16.30
N ARG A 26 18.14 17.15 15.40
CA ARG A 26 17.10 16.88 14.39
C ARG A 26 17.74 16.70 13.01
N PRO A 27 17.10 16.02 12.08
CA PRO A 27 17.51 16.04 10.69
C PRO A 27 17.46 17.49 10.14
N GLU A 28 18.33 17.82 9.21
CA GLU A 28 18.34 19.12 8.54
C GLU A 28 17.06 19.43 7.73
N ALA A 29 16.22 18.41 7.51
CA ALA A 29 14.92 18.52 6.85
C ALA A 29 13.84 17.88 7.71
N ASP A 30 12.62 18.42 7.67
CA ASP A 30 11.43 17.90 8.35
C ASP A 30 10.49 17.12 7.40
N THR A 31 10.76 17.20 6.11
CA THR A 31 9.94 16.60 5.07
C THR A 31 10.81 15.82 4.08
N LEU A 32 10.40 14.58 3.82
CA LEU A 32 11.01 13.72 2.81
C LEU A 32 10.06 13.55 1.63
N LEU A 33 10.56 13.75 0.41
CA LEU A 33 9.85 13.42 -0.82
C LEU A 33 10.62 12.35 -1.60
N MET A 34 9.95 11.24 -1.91
CA MET A 34 10.47 10.19 -2.78
C MET A 34 9.47 9.87 -3.89
N ALA A 35 9.90 9.93 -5.13
CA ALA A 35 9.05 9.63 -6.28
C ALA A 35 9.78 8.78 -7.33
N GLY A 36 9.02 8.03 -8.13
CA GLY A 36 9.56 7.30 -9.27
C GLY A 36 10.38 6.05 -8.92
N ILE A 37 10.27 5.51 -7.70
CA ILE A 37 11.01 4.33 -7.23
C ILE A 37 10.08 3.15 -6.93
N GLY A 38 10.62 1.93 -6.99
CA GLY A 38 9.86 0.74 -6.60
C GLY A 38 9.54 0.71 -5.10
N GLY A 39 8.38 0.14 -4.72
CA GLY A 39 7.94 0.11 -3.32
C GLY A 39 8.89 -0.61 -2.38
N ARG A 40 9.59 -1.66 -2.83
CA ARG A 40 10.62 -2.34 -2.01
C ARG A 40 11.81 -1.44 -1.70
N LEU A 41 12.26 -0.67 -2.69
CA LEU A 41 13.36 0.27 -2.48
C LEU A 41 12.92 1.40 -1.56
N ALA A 42 11.72 1.95 -1.76
CA ALA A 42 11.13 2.96 -0.87
C ALA A 42 11.06 2.44 0.57
N ALA A 43 10.51 1.26 0.78
CA ALA A 43 10.39 0.63 2.10
C ALA A 43 11.76 0.46 2.78
N ARG A 44 12.76 -0.04 2.03
CA ARG A 44 14.12 -0.20 2.56
C ARG A 44 14.74 1.14 2.96
N ILE A 45 14.65 2.16 2.10
CA ILE A 45 15.17 3.51 2.42
C ILE A 45 14.53 4.06 3.69
N LEU A 46 13.21 3.89 3.84
CA LEU A 46 12.49 4.32 5.04
C LEU A 46 12.95 3.57 6.28
N GLU A 47 13.12 2.25 6.20
CA GLU A 47 13.58 1.41 7.33
C GLU A 47 15.02 1.74 7.74
N ASP A 48 15.93 1.88 6.76
CA ASP A 48 17.34 2.22 7.02
C ASP A 48 17.48 3.62 7.64
N ALA A 49 16.52 4.53 7.37
CA ALA A 49 16.49 5.88 7.89
C ALA A 49 15.61 6.07 9.14
N ALA A 50 15.14 5.00 9.77
CA ALA A 50 14.15 5.03 10.86
C ALA A 50 14.48 6.05 11.97
N GLN A 51 15.76 6.16 12.37
CA GLN A 51 16.19 7.12 13.40
C GLN A 51 15.99 8.58 12.99
N LYS A 52 16.23 8.92 11.72
CA LYS A 52 16.02 10.27 11.20
C LYS A 52 14.53 10.52 11.01
N LEU A 53 13.81 9.52 10.48
CA LEU A 53 12.37 9.61 10.26
C LEU A 53 11.60 9.77 11.57
N PHE A 54 12.06 9.20 12.67
CA PHE A 54 11.43 9.40 13.97
C PHE A 54 11.30 10.89 14.35
N ARG A 55 12.19 11.74 13.82
CA ARG A 55 12.20 13.21 14.05
C ARG A 55 11.78 14.01 12.82
N MET A 56 11.30 13.36 11.77
CA MET A 56 10.75 14.04 10.59
C MET A 56 9.24 14.09 10.65
N ARG A 57 8.66 15.22 10.31
CA ARG A 57 7.21 15.47 10.39
C ARG A 57 6.45 14.76 9.28
N THR A 58 6.97 14.83 8.07
CA THR A 58 6.21 14.48 6.87
C THR A 58 7.04 13.64 5.92
N VAL A 59 6.41 12.61 5.36
CA VAL A 59 6.97 11.83 4.27
C VAL A 59 5.95 11.74 3.15
N ILE A 60 6.38 12.06 1.94
CA ILE A 60 5.57 11.92 0.72
C ILE A 60 6.27 10.91 -0.17
N VAL A 61 5.56 9.86 -0.58
CA VAL A 61 6.11 8.83 -1.46
C VAL A 61 5.19 8.58 -2.63
N GLN A 62 5.75 8.54 -3.84
CA GLN A 62 5.07 8.07 -5.04
C GLN A 62 5.78 6.79 -5.53
N PRO A 63 5.39 5.60 -5.00
CA PRO A 63 5.99 4.34 -5.39
C PRO A 63 5.35 3.82 -6.68
N GLN A 64 6.18 3.20 -7.55
CA GLN A 64 5.70 2.64 -8.82
C GLN A 64 5.17 1.21 -8.69
N SER A 65 5.42 0.55 -7.56
CA SER A 65 5.00 -0.84 -7.29
C SER A 65 4.85 -1.08 -5.80
N GLU A 66 4.24 -2.21 -5.42
CA GLU A 66 4.18 -2.72 -4.05
C GLU A 66 3.75 -1.67 -3.00
N LEU A 67 2.73 -0.86 -3.32
CA LEU A 67 2.21 0.20 -2.46
C LEU A 67 1.83 -0.31 -1.07
N TRP A 68 1.30 -1.54 -1.00
CA TRP A 68 0.95 -2.21 0.25
C TRP A 68 2.15 -2.32 1.20
N LEU A 69 3.36 -2.56 0.66
CA LEU A 69 4.58 -2.67 1.47
C LEU A 69 4.96 -1.30 2.06
N VAL A 70 4.83 -0.23 1.26
CA VAL A 70 5.10 1.15 1.72
C VAL A 70 4.13 1.54 2.83
N ARG A 71 2.82 1.25 2.68
CA ARG A 71 1.81 1.52 3.72
C ARG A 71 2.11 0.76 5.01
N ARG A 72 2.48 -0.52 4.92
CA ARG A 72 2.92 -1.31 6.09
C ARG A 72 4.17 -0.74 6.74
N THR A 73 5.12 -0.27 5.94
CA THR A 73 6.35 0.33 6.46
C THR A 73 6.05 1.62 7.23
N PHE A 74 5.19 2.49 6.72
CA PHE A 74 4.73 3.67 7.45
C PHE A 74 4.12 3.29 8.81
N LYS A 75 3.23 2.32 8.83
CA LYS A 75 2.63 1.83 10.09
C LYS A 75 3.69 1.36 11.09
N ARG A 76 4.69 0.59 10.65
CA ARG A 76 5.78 0.11 11.52
C ARG A 76 6.67 1.23 12.05
N LEU A 77 6.85 2.29 11.27
CA LEU A 77 7.65 3.45 11.64
C LEU A 77 6.89 4.49 12.46
N GLY A 78 5.63 4.23 12.82
CA GLY A 78 4.82 5.17 13.59
C GLY A 78 4.31 6.36 12.78
N TYR A 79 4.18 6.20 11.48
CA TYR A 79 3.57 7.19 10.60
C TYR A 79 2.12 6.84 10.29
N ARG A 80 1.25 7.85 10.33
CA ARG A 80 -0.15 7.77 9.90
C ARG A 80 -0.26 8.27 8.46
N ILE A 81 -0.91 7.51 7.59
CA ILE A 81 -1.25 7.98 6.25
C ILE A 81 -2.33 9.06 6.40
N ALA A 82 -1.96 10.30 6.08
CA ALA A 82 -2.83 11.46 6.24
C ALA A 82 -3.68 11.71 4.99
N ALA A 83 -3.12 11.45 3.82
CA ALA A 83 -3.82 11.57 2.53
C ALA A 83 -3.18 10.66 1.49
N GLU A 84 -3.97 10.32 0.49
CA GLU A 84 -3.52 9.69 -0.74
C GLU A 84 -4.25 10.30 -1.91
N ASP A 85 -3.55 10.41 -3.02
CA ASP A 85 -4.12 10.85 -4.29
C ASP A 85 -3.68 9.91 -5.40
N MET A 86 -4.53 9.76 -6.42
CA MET A 86 -4.25 8.88 -7.55
C MET A 86 -4.55 9.59 -8.85
N VAL A 87 -3.61 9.50 -9.78
CA VAL A 87 -3.76 10.04 -11.13
C VAL A 87 -3.56 8.94 -12.17
N LYS A 88 -4.16 9.14 -13.34
CA LYS A 88 -3.96 8.29 -14.51
C LYS A 88 -3.35 9.11 -15.62
N GLU A 89 -2.20 8.69 -16.11
CA GLU A 89 -1.46 9.34 -17.20
C GLU A 89 -0.95 8.27 -18.16
N ASP A 90 -1.16 8.45 -19.44
CA ASP A 90 -0.75 7.50 -20.50
C ASP A 90 -1.15 6.04 -20.21
N GLY A 91 -2.37 5.84 -19.66
CA GLY A 91 -2.89 4.51 -19.32
C GLY A 91 -2.26 3.85 -18.09
N LYS A 92 -1.37 4.53 -17.38
CA LYS A 92 -0.75 4.09 -16.13
C LYS A 92 -1.35 4.82 -14.95
N PHE A 93 -1.40 4.13 -13.81
CA PHE A 93 -1.90 4.68 -12.55
C PHE A 93 -0.73 4.99 -11.62
N TYR A 94 -0.77 6.18 -11.02
CA TYR A 94 0.23 6.66 -10.09
C TYR A 94 -0.46 7.06 -8.79
N THR A 95 0.07 6.61 -7.66
CA THR A 95 -0.46 6.94 -6.33
C THR A 95 0.58 7.70 -5.54
N ALA A 96 0.23 8.86 -5.03
CA ALA A 96 1.01 9.61 -4.05
C ALA A 96 0.46 9.35 -2.65
N ILE A 97 1.34 9.09 -1.68
CA ILE A 97 1.02 8.81 -0.29
C ILE A 97 1.66 9.89 0.57
N LEU A 98 0.85 10.65 1.29
CA LEU A 98 1.29 11.60 2.32
C LEU A 98 1.16 10.92 3.68
N ALA A 99 2.28 10.75 4.37
CA ALA A 99 2.33 10.22 5.72
C ALA A 99 2.85 11.27 6.70
N ARG A 100 2.24 11.36 7.87
CA ARG A 100 2.63 12.24 8.99
C ARG A 100 3.09 11.41 10.17
N ASN A 101 4.14 11.86 10.81
CA ASN A 101 4.66 11.23 12.02
C ASN A 101 3.61 11.33 13.14
N ALA A 102 3.17 10.17 13.64
CA ALA A 102 2.17 10.13 14.71
C ALA A 102 2.77 10.49 16.08
N HIS A 103 4.10 10.53 16.20
CA HIS A 103 4.81 10.96 17.41
C HIS A 103 4.99 12.48 17.52
N MET A 104 4.48 13.25 16.55
CA MET A 104 4.59 14.71 16.53
C MET A 104 3.21 15.35 16.49
N ASN A 105 3.04 16.42 17.27
CA ASN A 105 1.86 17.28 17.21
C ASN A 105 1.90 18.19 15.95
N ASP A 106 0.84 18.93 15.71
CA ASP A 106 0.75 19.87 14.58
C ASP A 106 1.80 21.00 14.63
N SER A 107 2.33 21.32 15.82
CA SER A 107 3.42 22.28 16.00
C SER A 107 4.80 21.70 15.66
N GLY A 108 4.90 20.37 15.46
CA GLY A 108 6.16 19.68 15.19
C GLY A 108 6.96 19.29 16.42
N GLU A 109 6.34 19.39 17.60
CA GLU A 109 6.92 18.93 18.85
C GLU A 109 6.59 17.46 19.08
N ALA A 110 7.48 16.74 19.78
CA ALA A 110 7.26 15.34 20.10
C ALA A 110 6.10 15.19 21.09
N ASP A 111 5.05 14.51 20.66
CA ASP A 111 3.92 14.15 21.51
C ASP A 111 4.02 12.67 21.89
N TYR A 112 4.73 12.39 22.96
CA TYR A 112 4.90 11.02 23.48
C TYR A 112 3.63 10.45 24.12
N ALA A 113 2.60 11.28 24.34
CA ALA A 113 1.32 10.87 24.89
C ALA A 113 0.28 10.54 23.83
N ALA A 114 0.55 10.86 22.56
CA ALA A 114 -0.33 10.51 21.47
C ALA A 114 -0.46 8.97 21.39
N SER A 115 -1.64 8.47 21.66
CA SER A 115 -1.97 7.08 21.40
C SER A 115 -1.95 6.87 19.89
N TYR A 116 -1.04 6.03 19.45
CA TYR A 116 -0.89 5.72 18.00
C TYR A 116 -2.12 5.00 17.51
N ASP A 117 -3.12 5.73 17.06
CA ASP A 117 -4.20 5.14 16.30
C ASP A 117 -3.69 4.83 14.88
N THR A 118 -2.94 3.74 14.81
CA THR A 118 -2.55 3.10 13.54
C THR A 118 -3.60 2.08 13.11
N GLU A 119 -4.75 2.06 13.76
CA GLU A 119 -5.84 1.18 13.41
C GLU A 119 -6.46 1.58 12.07
N ALA A 120 -7.07 0.60 11.44
CA ALA A 120 -7.85 0.86 10.24
C ALA A 120 -8.99 1.82 10.59
N PRO A 121 -9.27 2.83 9.77
CA PRO A 121 -10.45 3.67 9.98
C PRO A 121 -11.70 2.78 9.99
N ALA A 122 -12.73 3.23 10.68
CA ALA A 122 -14.01 2.54 10.69
C ALA A 122 -14.48 2.27 9.26
N MET A 123 -14.89 1.04 9.00
CA MET A 123 -15.45 0.68 7.71
C MET A 123 -16.76 1.44 7.48
N PRO A 124 -17.01 2.01 6.29
CA PRO A 124 -18.27 2.63 5.95
C PRO A 124 -19.45 1.69 6.22
N GLN A 125 -20.54 2.19 6.82
CA GLN A 125 -21.68 1.37 7.26
C GLN A 125 -22.40 0.65 6.12
N ASP A 126 -22.35 1.22 4.91
CA ASP A 126 -22.93 0.69 3.68
C ASP A 126 -21.98 -0.26 2.91
N LEU A 127 -20.75 -0.46 3.40
CA LEU A 127 -19.78 -1.40 2.83
C LEU A 127 -19.75 -2.69 3.68
N SER A 128 -20.15 -3.81 3.08
CA SER A 128 -20.20 -5.10 3.76
C SER A 128 -18.96 -5.95 3.44
N LEU A 129 -17.93 -5.83 4.27
CA LEU A 129 -16.72 -6.66 4.25
C LEU A 129 -16.46 -7.21 5.66
N SER A 130 -15.67 -8.29 5.79
CA SER A 130 -15.10 -8.64 7.08
C SER A 130 -13.97 -7.67 7.47
N GLU A 131 -13.64 -7.57 8.75
CA GLU A 131 -12.54 -6.72 9.22
C GLU A 131 -11.19 -7.09 8.59
N GLU A 132 -10.95 -8.38 8.36
CA GLU A 132 -9.74 -8.86 7.70
C GLU A 132 -9.68 -8.37 6.24
N VAL A 133 -10.80 -8.48 5.52
CA VAL A 133 -10.89 -8.02 4.13
C VAL A 133 -10.80 -6.49 4.04
N TRP A 134 -11.37 -5.77 5.01
CA TRP A 134 -11.23 -4.32 5.11
C TRP A 134 -9.77 -3.88 5.32
N ARG A 135 -9.03 -4.59 6.19
CA ARG A 135 -7.59 -4.36 6.37
C ARG A 135 -6.80 -4.62 5.08
N ASP A 136 -7.04 -5.75 4.41
CA ASP A 136 -6.37 -6.06 3.14
C ASP A 136 -6.69 -4.99 2.07
N ALA A 137 -7.94 -4.53 2.00
CA ALA A 137 -8.35 -3.45 1.12
C ALA A 137 -7.57 -2.14 1.36
N GLY A 138 -7.45 -1.73 2.61
CA GLY A 138 -6.71 -0.53 2.98
C GLY A 138 -5.22 -0.62 2.67
N GLU A 139 -4.60 -1.78 2.93
CA GLU A 139 -3.20 -2.00 2.59
C GLU A 139 -2.96 -1.97 1.07
N ARG A 140 -3.84 -2.59 0.28
CA ARG A 140 -3.71 -2.67 -1.18
C ARG A 140 -4.02 -1.35 -1.87
N TYR A 141 -5.14 -0.73 -1.51
CA TYR A 141 -5.71 0.37 -2.28
C TYR A 141 -5.67 1.72 -1.56
N GLY A 142 -5.44 1.75 -0.24
CA GLY A 142 -5.38 2.95 0.59
C GLY A 142 -6.76 3.37 1.10
N TYR A 143 -6.88 3.48 2.43
CA TYR A 143 -8.13 3.92 3.06
C TYR A 143 -8.59 5.30 2.59
N PRO A 144 -7.71 6.33 2.47
CA PRO A 144 -8.12 7.64 1.99
C PRO A 144 -8.77 7.58 0.61
N LEU A 145 -8.22 6.80 -0.31
CA LEU A 145 -8.77 6.65 -1.67
C LEU A 145 -10.09 5.88 -1.68
N ILE A 146 -10.21 4.84 -0.84
CA ILE A 146 -11.45 4.06 -0.75
C ILE A 146 -12.56 4.92 -0.16
N VAL A 147 -12.34 5.52 1.02
CA VAL A 147 -13.37 6.26 1.78
C VAL A 147 -13.83 7.50 1.02
N SER A 148 -12.93 8.18 0.32
CA SER A 148 -13.27 9.32 -0.55
C SER A 148 -13.94 8.90 -1.86
N ARG A 149 -14.05 7.60 -2.14
CA ARG A 149 -14.54 7.08 -3.43
C ARG A 149 -13.82 7.70 -4.61
N HIS A 150 -12.50 7.75 -4.50
CA HIS A 150 -11.65 8.44 -5.47
C HIS A 150 -11.91 7.94 -6.91
N PRO A 151 -12.23 8.80 -7.88
CA PRO A 151 -12.69 8.37 -9.21
C PRO A 151 -11.63 7.56 -9.96
N VAL A 152 -10.36 7.92 -9.85
CA VAL A 152 -9.28 7.19 -10.52
C VAL A 152 -9.02 5.84 -9.85
N LEU A 153 -9.30 5.69 -8.54
CA LEU A 153 -9.27 4.37 -7.90
C LEU A 153 -10.35 3.47 -8.47
N LEU A 154 -11.56 3.98 -8.72
CA LEU A 154 -12.62 3.20 -9.36
C LEU A 154 -12.17 2.66 -10.71
N GLU A 155 -11.59 3.51 -11.57
CA GLU A 155 -11.03 3.06 -12.86
C GLU A 155 -9.94 1.99 -12.69
N TYR A 156 -9.07 2.17 -11.69
CA TYR A 156 -8.02 1.20 -11.38
C TYR A 156 -8.58 -0.16 -10.95
N LEU A 157 -9.62 -0.17 -10.11
CA LEU A 157 -10.28 -1.40 -9.67
C LEU A 157 -10.91 -2.15 -10.84
N GLU A 158 -11.60 -1.43 -11.73
CA GLU A 158 -12.20 -1.99 -12.94
C GLU A 158 -11.15 -2.57 -13.90
N ASP A 159 -10.04 -1.86 -14.10
CA ASP A 159 -8.91 -2.33 -14.88
C ASP A 159 -8.27 -3.58 -14.26
N SER A 160 -8.13 -3.62 -12.94
CA SER A 160 -7.60 -4.76 -12.19
C SER A 160 -8.50 -5.99 -12.35
N VAL A 161 -9.81 -5.84 -12.26
CA VAL A 161 -10.77 -6.94 -12.48
C VAL A 161 -10.60 -7.53 -13.88
N ARG A 162 -10.50 -6.67 -14.91
CA ARG A 162 -10.31 -7.10 -16.30
C ARG A 162 -8.99 -7.83 -16.49
N LYS A 163 -7.88 -7.27 -15.97
CA LYS A 163 -6.54 -7.86 -16.08
C LYS A 163 -6.43 -9.19 -15.33
N ASN A 164 -7.00 -9.28 -14.13
CA ASN A 164 -7.01 -10.50 -13.36
C ASN A 164 -7.86 -11.60 -14.05
N GLY A 165 -8.97 -11.24 -14.68
CA GLY A 165 -9.79 -12.14 -15.50
C GLY A 165 -8.99 -12.70 -16.67
N ALA A 166 -8.36 -11.86 -17.47
CA ALA A 166 -7.54 -12.27 -18.60
C ALA A 166 -6.36 -13.15 -18.18
N ALA A 167 -5.67 -12.81 -17.08
CA ALA A 167 -4.58 -13.62 -16.54
C ALA A 167 -5.06 -15.00 -16.06
N ARG A 168 -6.24 -15.07 -15.45
CA ARG A 168 -6.87 -16.33 -15.04
C ARG A 168 -7.18 -17.22 -16.23
N GLU A 169 -7.80 -16.66 -17.27
CA GLU A 169 -8.11 -17.37 -18.52
C GLU A 169 -6.85 -17.91 -19.20
N ALA A 170 -5.77 -17.12 -19.27
CA ALA A 170 -4.50 -17.53 -19.83
C ALA A 170 -3.87 -18.71 -19.08
N ILE A 171 -3.94 -18.71 -17.74
CA ILE A 171 -3.43 -19.84 -16.93
C ILE A 171 -4.26 -21.10 -17.18
N LEU A 172 -5.57 -20.99 -17.27
CA LEU A 172 -6.46 -22.12 -17.52
C LEU A 172 -6.28 -22.69 -18.93
N ALA A 173 -6.15 -21.83 -19.95
CA ALA A 173 -5.88 -22.25 -21.33
C ALA A 173 -4.52 -22.95 -21.46
N GLY A 174 -3.47 -22.42 -20.82
CA GLY A 174 -2.14 -23.06 -20.82
C GLY A 174 -2.11 -24.40 -20.11
N ALA A 175 -2.98 -24.62 -19.12
CA ALA A 175 -3.10 -25.92 -18.47
C ALA A 175 -3.83 -26.97 -19.33
N GLY A 176 -4.68 -26.53 -20.26
CA GLY A 176 -5.38 -27.42 -21.21
C GLY A 176 -4.49 -27.95 -22.35
N THR A 177 -3.52 -27.14 -22.79
CA THR A 177 -2.64 -27.52 -23.93
C THR A 177 -1.59 -28.60 -23.61
N HIS A 178 -1.28 -28.83 -22.33
CA HIS A 178 -0.39 -29.91 -21.89
C HIS A 178 -1.11 -31.25 -21.65
N ALA A 179 -2.43 -31.30 -21.89
CA ALA A 179 -3.24 -32.50 -21.64
C ALA A 179 -3.34 -33.46 -22.84
N ASP A 180 -2.95 -33.04 -24.06
CA ASP A 180 -3.22 -33.79 -25.29
C ASP A 180 -2.12 -34.77 -25.71
N GLU A 181 -1.00 -34.89 -24.98
CA GLU A 181 0.09 -35.73 -25.45
C GLU A 181 0.25 -37.11 -24.78
N HIS A 182 -0.42 -37.45 -23.68
CA HIS A 182 -0.36 -38.82 -23.13
C HIS A 182 -1.56 -39.13 -22.21
N GLU A 183 -2.31 -40.19 -22.59
CA GLU A 183 -3.25 -41.01 -21.84
C GLU A 183 -4.75 -40.88 -22.14
N GLU A 184 -5.21 -41.84 -22.95
CA GLU A 184 -6.59 -42.36 -22.94
C GLU A 184 -6.87 -43.05 -21.58
N GLY A 185 -7.67 -42.45 -20.73
CA GLY A 185 -8.06 -43.08 -19.46
C GLY A 185 -8.98 -42.23 -18.60
N SER A 186 -10.27 -42.57 -18.60
CA SER A 186 -11.33 -42.26 -17.63
C SER A 186 -11.54 -40.81 -17.24
N PHE A 187 -12.60 -40.27 -17.82
CA PHE A 187 -13.27 -39.04 -17.43
C PHE A 187 -14.06 -39.29 -16.12
N GLU A 188 -13.54 -38.77 -14.98
CA GLU A 188 -14.33 -38.31 -13.83
C GLU A 188 -13.42 -37.55 -12.86
N ASN A 189 -13.77 -36.31 -12.50
CA ASN A 189 -13.22 -35.51 -11.40
C ASN A 189 -11.72 -35.04 -11.47
N GLY A 190 -11.19 -34.45 -12.54
CA GLY A 190 -9.75 -34.19 -12.59
C GLY A 190 -9.23 -32.84 -13.09
N GLY A 191 -10.07 -31.87 -13.47
CA GLY A 191 -9.58 -30.64 -14.14
C GLY A 191 -8.59 -29.79 -13.34
N LEU A 192 -8.77 -29.63 -12.03
CA LEU A 192 -7.91 -28.82 -11.17
C LEU A 192 -6.64 -29.54 -10.70
N ASN A 193 -6.62 -30.86 -10.66
CA ASN A 193 -5.44 -31.64 -10.22
C ASN A 193 -4.31 -31.68 -11.26
N ARG A 194 -4.57 -31.31 -12.51
CA ARG A 194 -3.57 -31.23 -13.59
C ARG A 194 -2.81 -29.89 -13.61
N ILE A 195 -3.30 -28.88 -12.88
CA ILE A 195 -2.66 -27.57 -12.82
C ILE A 195 -1.51 -27.61 -11.78
N PRO A 196 -0.29 -27.18 -12.13
CA PRO A 196 0.83 -27.10 -11.17
C PRO A 196 0.43 -26.28 -9.93
N GLU A 197 0.90 -26.69 -8.77
CA GLU A 197 0.56 -26.05 -7.48
C GLU A 197 0.78 -24.52 -7.49
N ARG A 198 1.90 -24.08 -8.09
CA ARG A 198 2.18 -22.64 -8.26
C ARG A 198 1.09 -21.91 -9.06
N SER A 199 0.58 -22.54 -10.11
CA SER A 199 -0.49 -21.97 -10.94
C SER A 199 -1.83 -21.98 -10.20
N ARG A 200 -2.13 -23.03 -9.43
CA ARG A 200 -3.33 -23.08 -8.56
C ARG A 200 -3.31 -21.97 -7.52
N ASN A 201 -2.18 -21.77 -6.84
CA ASN A 201 -2.02 -20.69 -5.86
C ASN A 201 -2.21 -19.33 -6.50
N ARG A 202 -1.68 -19.15 -7.73
CA ARG A 202 -1.88 -17.90 -8.48
C ARG A 202 -3.33 -17.68 -8.88
N LEU A 203 -4.05 -18.71 -9.30
CA LEU A 203 -5.49 -18.64 -9.62
C LEU A 203 -6.30 -18.19 -8.41
N VAL A 204 -6.08 -18.80 -7.24
CA VAL A 204 -6.76 -18.43 -5.99
C VAL A 204 -6.46 -16.97 -5.63
N GLN A 205 -5.22 -16.53 -5.79
CA GLN A 205 -4.84 -15.14 -5.53
C GLN A 205 -5.55 -14.18 -6.49
N LEU A 206 -5.54 -14.44 -7.79
CA LEU A 206 -6.22 -13.62 -8.80
C LEU A 206 -7.72 -13.51 -8.55
N GLU A 207 -8.36 -14.61 -8.12
CA GLU A 207 -9.78 -14.63 -7.79
C GLU A 207 -10.11 -13.77 -6.57
N ARG A 208 -9.33 -13.90 -5.49
CA ARG A 208 -9.47 -13.07 -4.28
C ARG A 208 -9.28 -11.57 -4.59
N GLU A 209 -8.25 -11.23 -5.35
CA GLU A 209 -7.97 -9.84 -5.76
C GLU A 209 -9.10 -9.28 -6.63
N ALA A 210 -9.61 -10.07 -7.57
CA ALA A 210 -10.72 -9.67 -8.43
C ALA A 210 -12.05 -9.52 -7.65
N ASP A 211 -12.34 -10.41 -6.70
CA ASP A 211 -13.54 -10.33 -5.86
C ASP A 211 -13.52 -9.09 -4.97
N LEU A 212 -12.40 -8.81 -4.31
CA LEU A 212 -12.24 -7.59 -3.52
C LEU A 212 -12.39 -6.33 -4.38
N ALA A 213 -11.74 -6.28 -5.53
CA ALA A 213 -11.84 -5.13 -6.43
C ALA A 213 -13.27 -4.92 -6.93
N LYS A 214 -14.01 -6.00 -7.26
CA LYS A 214 -15.43 -5.93 -7.67
C LYS A 214 -16.31 -5.37 -6.56
N LYS A 215 -16.15 -5.85 -5.31
CA LYS A 215 -16.94 -5.39 -4.16
C LYS A 215 -16.71 -3.90 -3.89
N LEU A 216 -15.46 -3.46 -3.89
CA LEU A 216 -15.12 -2.05 -3.71
C LEU A 216 -15.64 -1.19 -4.85
N ALA A 217 -15.44 -1.60 -6.10
CA ALA A 217 -15.94 -0.85 -7.26
C ALA A 217 -17.47 -0.73 -7.28
N ALA A 218 -18.18 -1.81 -6.91
CA ALA A 218 -19.63 -1.78 -6.79
C ALA A 218 -20.09 -0.77 -5.72
N TRP A 219 -19.48 -0.81 -4.54
CA TRP A 219 -19.79 0.12 -3.45
C TRP A 219 -19.44 1.58 -3.82
N MET A 220 -18.30 1.81 -4.47
CA MET A 220 -17.89 3.17 -4.87
C MET A 220 -18.86 3.81 -5.88
N ARG A 221 -19.57 3.02 -6.67
CA ARG A 221 -20.59 3.53 -7.63
C ARG A 221 -21.90 3.92 -6.95
N THR A 222 -22.24 3.37 -5.79
CA THR A 222 -23.55 3.61 -5.14
C THR A 222 -23.63 4.93 -4.39
N GLY A 223 -22.55 5.67 -4.24
CA GLY A 223 -22.46 6.90 -3.45
C GLY A 223 -22.30 8.17 -4.27
N GLY A 224 -22.67 8.13 -5.56
CA GLY A 224 -22.72 9.30 -6.44
C GLY A 224 -24.13 9.91 -6.50
#